data_ab8d50754c6e4e4a941cd24ca942845d
#
_entry.id   ab8d50754c6e4e4a941cd24ca942845d
#
_cell.length_a   1.000
_cell.length_b   1.000
_cell.length_c   1.000
_cell.angle_alpha   90.00
_cell.angle_beta   90.00
_cell.angle_gamma   90.00
#
_symmetry.space_group_name_H-M   'P 1'
#
loop_
_entity.id
_entity.type
_entity.pdbx_description
1 polymer ?
#
loop_
_entity_poly.entity_id
_entity_poly.type
_entity_poly.pdbx_seq_one_letter_code
_entity_poly.pdbx_strand_id
1 'polypeptide(L)'
;MPNAPDVDGPLIPFGATGQYPTCQAASEPPGSEAHPLLTRIDPQHGLRLTALPCDLVWATTWMADANELIAPRISLPQLPVVIWPEPSATDDQDARRGLHWKTRTLVEWAAERPFIWVDDEITDTDRTWVSAHHPGQALLHHVDARQGLTDGDYITISTCLRTTPATVAP
;
A
#
# COMPACT_ATOMS: atom_id res chain seq x y z
N MET A 1 -6.38 9.70 -9.20
CA MET A 1 -5.54 8.49 -9.21
C MET A 1 -5.44 7.98 -7.78
N PRO A 2 -6.07 6.87 -7.42
CA PRO A 2 -5.97 6.32 -6.08
C PRO A 2 -4.57 5.77 -5.80
N ASN A 3 -4.12 5.88 -4.55
CA ASN A 3 -2.90 5.29 -4.02
C ASN A 3 -3.27 4.20 -3.01
N ALA A 4 -2.82 2.99 -3.27
CA ALA A 4 -3.17 1.77 -2.55
C ALA A 4 -1.94 1.20 -1.82
N PRO A 5 -1.57 1.74 -0.64
CA PRO A 5 -0.48 1.22 0.17
C PRO A 5 -0.86 -0.07 0.89
N ASP A 6 0.12 -0.99 1.00
CA ASP A 6 0.12 -2.03 2.02
C ASP A 6 0.54 -1.48 3.38
N VAL A 7 0.29 -2.24 4.43
CA VAL A 7 0.67 -1.94 5.82
C VAL A 7 2.01 -2.60 6.15
N ASP A 8 2.11 -3.92 5.97
CA ASP A 8 3.34 -4.66 6.22
C ASP A 8 4.40 -4.27 5.18
N GLY A 9 5.62 -4.10 5.59
CA GLY A 9 6.69 -3.53 4.78
C GLY A 9 6.62 -1.99 4.72
N PRO A 10 5.68 -1.38 3.98
CA PRO A 10 5.61 0.07 3.83
C PRO A 10 5.45 0.88 5.12
N LEU A 11 4.55 0.50 6.01
CA LEU A 11 4.27 1.22 7.26
C LEU A 11 4.82 0.51 8.49
N ILE A 12 4.87 -0.83 8.46
CA ILE A 12 5.44 -1.67 9.52
C ILE A 12 6.72 -2.30 8.97
N PRO A 13 7.88 -1.68 9.13
CA PRO A 13 9.14 -2.25 8.63
C PRO A 13 9.51 -3.52 9.40
N PHE A 14 10.12 -4.48 8.68
CA PHE A 14 10.58 -5.77 9.24
C PHE A 14 11.82 -6.32 8.49
N GLY A 15 12.46 -7.35 9.07
CA GLY A 15 13.57 -8.06 8.40
C GLY A 15 14.94 -7.39 8.51
N ALA A 16 15.09 -6.24 9.18
CA ALA A 16 16.41 -5.68 9.48
C ALA A 16 17.10 -6.46 10.61
N THR A 17 18.43 -6.42 10.62
CA THR A 17 19.25 -7.11 11.65
C THR A 17 19.30 -6.38 12.98
N GLY A 18 18.85 -5.12 13.05
CA GLY A 18 18.82 -4.28 14.23
C GLY A 18 17.42 -4.16 14.85
N GLN A 19 17.36 -3.45 15.99
CA GLN A 19 16.07 -3.08 16.57
C GLN A 19 15.46 -1.91 15.81
N TYR A 20 14.17 -1.99 15.55
CA TYR A 20 13.41 -0.86 15.00
C TYR A 20 13.15 0.19 16.08
N PRO A 21 13.16 1.48 15.73
CA PRO A 21 12.75 2.52 16.65
C PRO A 21 11.30 2.31 17.07
N THR A 22 11.02 2.60 18.33
CA THR A 22 9.66 2.62 18.86
C THR A 22 9.08 4.02 18.68
N CYS A 23 8.01 4.14 17.93
CA CYS A 23 7.30 5.38 17.67
C CYS A 23 6.08 5.49 18.58
N GLN A 24 5.86 6.70 19.12
CA GLN A 24 4.65 6.99 19.87
C GLN A 24 3.50 7.27 18.90
N ALA A 25 2.40 6.56 19.07
CA ALA A 25 1.22 6.75 18.23
C ALA A 25 0.62 8.15 18.37
N ALA A 26 0.02 8.66 17.30
CA ALA A 26 -0.77 9.89 17.36
C ALA A 26 -2.04 9.68 18.21
N SER A 27 -2.64 8.50 18.14
CA SER A 27 -3.72 8.01 19.00
C SER A 27 -3.57 6.50 19.19
N GLU A 28 -3.80 6.00 20.39
CA GLU A 28 -3.80 4.55 20.67
C GLU A 28 -5.22 4.03 20.76
N PRO A 29 -5.68 3.23 19.77
CA PRO A 29 -6.99 2.61 19.86
C PRO A 29 -7.01 1.54 20.95
N PRO A 30 -8.17 1.29 21.59
CA PRO A 30 -8.32 0.23 22.58
C PRO A 30 -7.90 -1.13 22.02
N GLY A 31 -7.09 -1.88 22.76
CA GLY A 31 -6.61 -3.21 22.34
C GLY A 31 -5.37 -3.22 21.46
N SER A 32 -4.86 -2.07 21.01
CA SER A 32 -3.62 -2.00 20.22
C SER A 32 -2.34 -2.28 21.00
N GLU A 33 -2.40 -2.19 22.33
CA GLU A 33 -1.27 -2.44 23.23
C GLU A 33 -0.69 -3.86 23.13
N ALA A 34 -1.49 -4.81 22.62
CA ALA A 34 -1.13 -6.21 22.51
C ALA A 34 -0.29 -6.54 21.26
N HIS A 35 -0.12 -5.59 20.31
CA HIS A 35 0.55 -5.88 19.04
C HIS A 35 1.90 -5.14 18.92
N PRO A 36 3.03 -5.79 19.24
CA PRO A 36 4.35 -5.14 19.30
C PRO A 36 4.79 -4.48 17.98
N LEU A 37 4.31 -4.98 16.86
CA LEU A 37 4.68 -4.43 15.53
C LEU A 37 4.13 -3.03 15.32
N LEU A 38 2.99 -2.69 15.91
CA LEU A 38 2.37 -1.38 15.76
C LEU A 38 3.24 -0.24 16.31
N THR A 39 4.15 -0.51 17.23
CA THR A 39 5.09 0.47 17.75
C THR A 39 6.15 0.92 16.74
N ARG A 40 6.29 0.21 15.62
CA ARG A 40 7.21 0.56 14.53
C ARG A 40 6.65 1.58 13.55
N ILE A 41 5.34 1.83 13.61
CA ILE A 41 4.67 2.76 12.70
C ILE A 41 5.05 4.18 13.06
N ASP A 42 5.71 4.89 12.13
CA ASP A 42 5.99 6.31 12.27
C ASP A 42 4.72 7.13 12.03
N PRO A 43 4.22 7.89 13.01
CA PRO A 43 3.03 8.74 12.85
C PRO A 43 3.16 9.78 11.72
N GLN A 44 4.38 10.14 11.32
CA GLN A 44 4.62 11.08 10.23
C GLN A 44 4.12 10.56 8.88
N HIS A 45 3.98 9.24 8.72
CA HIS A 45 3.42 8.67 7.49
C HIS A 45 2.01 9.19 7.19
N GLY A 46 1.16 9.40 8.21
CA GLY A 46 -0.18 9.91 8.02
C GLY A 46 -0.20 11.31 7.41
N LEU A 47 0.64 12.22 7.92
CA LEU A 47 0.77 13.58 7.37
C LEU A 47 1.27 13.55 5.93
N ARG A 48 2.24 12.70 5.63
CA ARG A 48 2.82 12.55 4.28
C ARG A 48 1.84 11.96 3.29
N LEU A 49 1.13 10.90 3.68
CA LEU A 49 0.09 10.28 2.87
C LEU A 49 -1.05 11.26 2.57
N THR A 50 -1.52 11.99 3.58
CA THR A 50 -2.59 13.00 3.42
C THR A 50 -2.15 14.18 2.53
N ALA A 51 -0.86 14.50 2.50
CA ALA A 51 -0.33 15.58 1.64
C ALA A 51 -0.27 15.19 0.15
N LEU A 52 -0.41 13.92 -0.20
CA LEU A 52 -0.45 13.48 -1.59
C LEU A 52 -1.78 13.88 -2.24
N PRO A 53 -1.79 14.43 -3.46
CA PRO A 53 -3.00 14.84 -4.16
C PRO A 53 -3.72 13.63 -4.79
N CYS A 54 -4.15 12.67 -3.96
CA CYS A 54 -4.79 11.43 -4.39
C CYS A 54 -5.75 10.90 -3.32
N ASP A 55 -6.63 9.99 -3.73
CA ASP A 55 -7.44 9.21 -2.80
C ASP A 55 -6.58 8.07 -2.24
N LEU A 56 -6.67 7.83 -0.93
CA LEU A 56 -6.00 6.71 -0.27
C LEU A 56 -6.95 5.53 -0.15
N VAL A 57 -6.42 4.32 -0.33
CA VAL A 57 -7.19 3.06 -0.22
C VAL A 57 -6.28 1.99 0.37
N TRP A 58 -6.73 1.23 1.32
CA TRP A 58 -5.93 0.12 1.87
C TRP A 58 -5.87 -1.05 0.89
N ALA A 59 -4.65 -1.52 0.57
CA ALA A 59 -4.37 -2.73 -0.21
C ALA A 59 -3.58 -3.75 0.63
N THR A 60 -4.13 -4.11 1.78
CA THR A 60 -3.44 -4.87 2.83
C THR A 60 -4.22 -6.09 3.28
N THR A 61 -3.51 -7.08 3.81
CA THR A 61 -4.11 -8.25 4.48
C THR A 61 -4.77 -7.90 5.82
N TRP A 62 -4.46 -6.74 6.39
CA TRP A 62 -5.15 -6.25 7.60
C TRP A 62 -6.63 -5.94 7.37
N MET A 63 -7.07 -5.78 6.13
CA MET A 63 -8.47 -5.54 5.79
C MET A 63 -9.07 -4.38 6.62
N ALA A 64 -10.21 -4.62 7.28
CA ALA A 64 -10.88 -3.64 8.12
C ALA A 64 -10.03 -3.22 9.35
N ASP A 65 -9.21 -4.12 9.87
CA ASP A 65 -8.34 -3.85 11.03
C ASP A 65 -7.33 -2.72 10.74
N ALA A 66 -6.98 -2.48 9.47
CA ALA A 66 -6.16 -1.33 9.09
C ALA A 66 -6.83 0.00 9.49
N ASN A 67 -8.15 0.09 9.37
CA ASN A 67 -8.91 1.27 9.80
C ASN A 67 -9.06 1.37 11.34
N GLU A 68 -9.06 0.23 12.02
CA GLU A 68 -9.25 0.20 13.47
C GLU A 68 -7.94 0.39 14.24
N LEU A 69 -6.84 -0.17 13.73
CA LEU A 69 -5.57 -0.23 14.43
C LEU A 69 -4.47 0.67 13.85
N ILE A 70 -4.43 0.84 12.53
CA ILE A 70 -3.36 1.57 11.83
C ILE A 70 -3.74 3.03 11.61
N ALA A 71 -4.90 3.29 10.99
CA ALA A 71 -5.33 4.64 10.63
C ALA A 71 -5.31 5.62 11.83
N PRO A 72 -5.82 5.28 13.04
CA PRO A 72 -5.77 6.19 14.17
C PRO A 72 -4.34 6.49 14.63
N ARG A 73 -3.41 5.53 14.54
CA ARG A 73 -2.01 5.70 14.96
C ARG A 73 -1.26 6.74 14.14
N ILE A 74 -1.64 6.90 12.88
CA ILE A 74 -1.05 7.87 11.94
C ILE A 74 -2.01 9.02 11.60
N SER A 75 -3.09 9.18 12.34
CA SER A 75 -4.09 10.25 12.13
C SER A 75 -4.73 10.26 10.74
N LEU A 76 -4.92 9.11 10.13
CA LEU A 76 -5.72 8.96 8.92
C LEU A 76 -7.21 8.79 9.25
N PRO A 77 -8.11 9.27 8.38
CA PRO A 77 -9.52 8.89 8.46
C PRO A 77 -9.68 7.41 8.09
N GLN A 78 -10.90 6.88 8.23
CA GLN A 78 -11.23 5.58 7.67
C GLN A 78 -11.11 5.62 6.14
N LEU A 79 -10.36 4.68 5.58
CA LEU A 79 -10.13 4.56 4.15
C LEU A 79 -10.92 3.38 3.58
N PRO A 80 -11.33 3.44 2.30
CA PRO A 80 -11.78 2.25 1.58
C PRO A 80 -10.72 1.15 1.64
N VAL A 81 -11.16 -0.10 1.55
CA VAL A 81 -10.29 -1.28 1.58
C VAL A 81 -10.52 -2.08 0.30
N VAL A 82 -9.45 -2.52 -0.34
CA VAL A 82 -9.53 -3.50 -1.44
C VAL A 82 -9.91 -4.84 -0.84
N ILE A 83 -11.00 -5.42 -1.32
CA ILE A 83 -11.48 -6.73 -0.85
C ILE A 83 -10.82 -7.82 -1.67
N TRP A 84 -10.16 -8.73 -0.98
CA TRP A 84 -9.50 -9.86 -1.61
C TRP A 84 -10.48 -11.03 -1.79
N PRO A 85 -10.55 -11.65 -2.98
CA PRO A 85 -11.34 -12.86 -3.18
C PRO A 85 -10.74 -14.05 -2.42
N GLU A 86 -11.54 -15.09 -2.25
CA GLU A 86 -11.03 -16.37 -1.74
C GLU A 86 -9.98 -16.95 -2.71
N PRO A 87 -8.91 -17.57 -2.18
CA PRO A 87 -7.87 -18.18 -3.00
C PRO A 87 -8.41 -19.20 -4.01
N SER A 88 -7.90 -19.18 -5.21
CA SER A 88 -8.34 -20.01 -6.32
C SER A 88 -7.20 -20.79 -6.97
N ALA A 89 -7.53 -21.76 -7.83
CA ALA A 89 -6.53 -22.49 -8.61
C ALA A 89 -5.73 -21.57 -9.57
N THR A 90 -6.29 -20.41 -9.92
CA THR A 90 -5.58 -19.40 -10.73
C THR A 90 -4.46 -18.76 -9.91
N ASP A 91 -4.69 -18.49 -8.63
CA ASP A 91 -3.67 -17.89 -7.75
C ASP A 91 -2.47 -18.84 -7.57
N ASP A 92 -2.73 -20.16 -7.46
CA ASP A 92 -1.67 -21.17 -7.43
C ASP A 92 -0.84 -21.18 -8.73
N GLN A 93 -1.45 -20.96 -9.88
CA GLN A 93 -0.75 -20.88 -11.15
C GLN A 93 0.06 -19.60 -11.27
N ASP A 94 -0.49 -18.49 -10.82
CA ASP A 94 0.16 -17.19 -10.81
C ASP A 94 1.37 -17.17 -9.88
N ALA A 95 1.24 -17.72 -8.67
CA ALA A 95 2.35 -17.89 -7.74
C ALA A 95 3.51 -18.69 -8.35
N ARG A 96 3.21 -19.79 -9.08
CA ARG A 96 4.23 -20.57 -9.80
C ARG A 96 4.93 -19.79 -10.92
N ARG A 97 4.30 -18.73 -11.44
CA ARG A 97 4.86 -17.82 -12.45
C ARG A 97 5.52 -16.60 -11.85
N GLY A 98 5.51 -16.47 -10.52
CA GLY A 98 6.07 -15.33 -9.79
C GLY A 98 5.19 -14.08 -9.82
N LEU A 99 3.91 -14.20 -10.17
CA LEU A 99 2.94 -13.11 -10.07
C LEU A 99 2.42 -13.04 -8.63
N HIS A 100 2.46 -11.84 -8.06
CA HIS A 100 1.95 -11.59 -6.71
C HIS A 100 0.43 -11.73 -6.67
N TRP A 101 -0.10 -12.34 -5.63
CA TRP A 101 -1.53 -12.67 -5.49
C TRP A 101 -2.47 -11.44 -5.50
N LYS A 102 -2.00 -10.25 -5.09
CA LYS A 102 -2.77 -9.00 -5.14
C LYS A 102 -2.93 -8.45 -6.56
N THR A 103 -2.04 -8.79 -7.49
CA THR A 103 -1.87 -8.09 -8.78
C THR A 103 -3.14 -8.09 -9.61
N ARG A 104 -3.81 -9.24 -9.78
CA ARG A 104 -5.05 -9.32 -10.58
C ARG A 104 -6.17 -8.53 -9.95
N THR A 105 -6.39 -8.74 -8.66
CA THR A 105 -7.46 -8.05 -7.92
C THR A 105 -7.29 -6.54 -7.94
N LEU A 106 -6.05 -6.04 -7.83
CA LEU A 106 -5.79 -4.59 -7.93
C LEU A 106 -6.10 -4.03 -9.31
N VAL A 107 -5.77 -4.75 -10.38
CA VAL A 107 -6.10 -4.33 -11.75
C VAL A 107 -7.62 -4.35 -11.97
N GLU A 108 -8.30 -5.38 -11.51
CA GLU A 108 -9.77 -5.46 -11.57
C GLU A 108 -10.43 -4.34 -10.75
N TRP A 109 -9.95 -4.11 -9.53
CA TRP A 109 -10.43 -3.02 -8.68
C TRP A 109 -10.18 -1.64 -9.30
N ALA A 110 -9.04 -1.44 -9.95
CA ALA A 110 -8.72 -0.19 -10.62
C ALA A 110 -9.65 0.09 -11.81
N ALA A 111 -10.17 -0.94 -12.49
CA ALA A 111 -11.15 -0.84 -13.57
C ALA A 111 -10.78 0.23 -14.60
N GLU A 112 -9.61 0.12 -15.21
CA GLU A 112 -9.01 1.06 -16.18
C GLU A 112 -8.58 2.42 -15.62
N ARG A 113 -8.94 2.76 -14.37
CA ARG A 113 -8.50 4.03 -13.74
C ARG A 113 -7.01 3.98 -13.43
N PRO A 114 -6.28 5.07 -13.62
CA PRO A 114 -4.89 5.15 -13.16
C PRO A 114 -4.80 4.84 -11.66
N PHE A 115 -3.80 4.09 -11.24
CA PHE A 115 -3.59 3.77 -9.82
C PHE A 115 -2.11 3.68 -9.43
N ILE A 116 -1.85 3.78 -8.12
CA ILE A 116 -0.55 3.52 -7.51
C ILE A 116 -0.74 2.33 -6.56
N TRP A 117 0.16 1.36 -6.62
CA TRP A 117 0.27 0.28 -5.66
C TRP A 117 1.64 0.35 -4.98
N VAL A 118 1.64 0.41 -3.64
CA VAL A 118 2.85 0.53 -2.81
C VAL A 118 2.94 -0.71 -1.93
N ASP A 119 3.98 -1.50 -2.13
CA ASP A 119 4.12 -2.81 -1.48
C ASP A 119 5.59 -3.25 -1.51
N ASP A 120 6.04 -4.06 -0.57
CA ASP A 120 7.40 -4.59 -0.50
C ASP A 120 7.59 -5.91 -1.27
N GLU A 121 6.51 -6.51 -1.75
CA GLU A 121 6.57 -7.77 -2.49
C GLU A 121 6.42 -7.61 -4.02
N ILE A 122 6.30 -6.38 -4.53
CA ILE A 122 6.18 -6.10 -5.96
C ILE A 122 7.42 -6.56 -6.73
N THR A 123 7.21 -7.34 -7.79
CA THR A 123 8.24 -7.88 -8.65
C THR A 123 8.19 -7.28 -10.08
N ASP A 124 9.20 -7.59 -10.89
CA ASP A 124 9.19 -7.24 -12.32
C ASP A 124 8.14 -8.05 -13.11
N THR A 125 7.78 -9.24 -12.61
CA THR A 125 6.68 -10.03 -13.17
C THR A 125 5.35 -9.27 -13.03
N ASP A 126 5.10 -8.67 -11.86
CA ASP A 126 3.89 -7.85 -11.61
C ASP A 126 3.86 -6.64 -12.53
N ARG A 127 4.97 -5.91 -12.67
CA ARG A 127 5.06 -4.77 -13.57
C ARG A 127 4.77 -5.14 -15.02
N THR A 128 5.36 -6.23 -15.48
CA THR A 128 5.15 -6.74 -16.85
C THR A 128 3.71 -7.13 -17.07
N TRP A 129 3.12 -7.84 -16.10
CA TRP A 129 1.74 -8.30 -16.19
C TRP A 129 0.76 -7.14 -16.19
N VAL A 130 0.92 -6.17 -15.28
CA VAL A 130 0.06 -4.98 -15.21
C VAL A 130 0.17 -4.16 -16.49
N SER A 131 1.37 -3.95 -17.02
CA SER A 131 1.58 -3.24 -18.27
C SER A 131 0.86 -3.88 -19.46
N ALA A 132 0.68 -5.20 -19.45
CA ALA A 132 0.01 -5.94 -20.52
C ALA A 132 -1.52 -6.00 -20.36
N HIS A 133 -2.06 -5.85 -19.12
CA HIS A 133 -3.47 -6.13 -18.81
C HIS A 133 -4.22 -4.91 -18.27
N HIS A 134 -3.54 -3.83 -17.90
CA HIS A 134 -4.17 -2.61 -17.43
C HIS A 134 -3.95 -1.48 -18.44
N PRO A 135 -5.04 -0.97 -19.05
CA PRO A 135 -4.91 0.08 -20.08
C PRO A 135 -4.59 1.47 -19.51
N GLY A 136 -4.88 1.66 -18.21
CA GLY A 136 -4.59 2.90 -17.50
C GLY A 136 -3.13 3.01 -17.07
N GLN A 137 -2.72 4.20 -16.66
CA GLN A 137 -1.41 4.39 -16.04
C GLN A 137 -1.35 3.72 -14.67
N ALA A 138 -0.32 2.92 -14.42
CA ALA A 138 -0.08 2.32 -13.12
C ALA A 138 1.36 2.58 -12.65
N LEU A 139 1.52 2.96 -11.38
CA LEU A 139 2.80 2.96 -10.68
C LEU A 139 2.81 1.81 -9.68
N LEU A 140 3.64 0.81 -9.91
CA LEU A 140 3.93 -0.25 -8.96
C LEU A 140 5.21 0.12 -8.21
N HIS A 141 5.06 0.68 -7.02
CA HIS A 141 6.15 1.23 -6.23
C HIS A 141 6.59 0.22 -5.15
N HIS A 142 7.73 -0.42 -5.39
CA HIS A 142 8.33 -1.35 -4.43
C HIS A 142 9.03 -0.59 -3.31
N VAL A 143 8.78 -1.00 -2.06
CA VAL A 143 9.41 -0.46 -0.85
C VAL A 143 10.37 -1.50 -0.25
N ASP A 144 11.52 -1.09 0.27
CA ASP A 144 12.35 -2.00 1.07
C ASP A 144 11.69 -2.22 2.44
N ALA A 145 11.18 -3.43 2.68
CA ALA A 145 10.54 -3.80 3.94
C ALA A 145 11.39 -3.52 5.18
N ARG A 146 12.72 -3.51 5.04
CA ARG A 146 13.64 -3.23 6.15
C ARG A 146 13.63 -1.79 6.58
N GLN A 147 13.24 -0.87 5.72
CA GLN A 147 13.25 0.57 5.96
C GLN A 147 11.83 1.14 6.09
N GLY A 148 10.85 0.53 5.41
CA GLY A 148 9.55 1.13 5.21
C GLY A 148 9.60 2.31 4.25
N LEU A 149 8.51 3.06 4.16
CA LEU A 149 8.41 4.26 3.33
C LEU A 149 9.41 5.34 3.78
N THR A 150 10.20 5.82 2.82
CA THR A 150 11.21 6.86 2.99
C THR A 150 10.80 8.17 2.30
N ASP A 151 11.57 9.24 2.49
CA ASP A 151 11.37 10.52 1.77
C ASP A 151 11.47 10.33 0.26
N GLY A 152 12.37 9.46 -0.20
CA GLY A 152 12.55 9.13 -1.63
C GLY A 152 11.29 8.51 -2.25
N ASP A 153 10.62 7.64 -1.49
CA ASP A 153 9.38 6.99 -1.93
C ASP A 153 8.27 8.02 -2.11
N TYR A 154 8.07 8.91 -1.13
CA TYR A 154 7.09 10.00 -1.22
C TYR A 154 7.36 10.96 -2.38
N ILE A 155 8.62 11.27 -2.66
CA ILE A 155 9.02 12.08 -3.82
C ILE A 155 8.63 11.37 -5.12
N THR A 156 8.90 10.08 -5.23
CA THR A 156 8.58 9.26 -6.41
C THR A 156 7.07 9.21 -6.65
N ILE A 157 6.30 8.89 -5.62
CA ILE A 157 4.83 8.85 -5.67
C ILE A 157 4.26 10.22 -6.06
N SER A 158 4.70 11.28 -5.38
CA SER A 158 4.26 12.65 -5.66
C SER A 158 4.59 13.10 -7.08
N THR A 159 5.74 12.70 -7.61
CA THR A 159 6.13 13.01 -9.00
C THR A 159 5.23 12.30 -10.00
N CYS A 160 4.92 11.04 -9.79
CA CYS A 160 3.97 10.29 -10.62
C CYS A 160 2.59 10.96 -10.63
N LEU A 161 2.08 11.34 -9.46
CA LEU A 161 0.78 12.01 -9.33
C LEU A 161 0.71 13.34 -10.09
N ARG A 162 1.80 14.10 -10.14
CA ARG A 162 1.86 15.37 -10.89
C ARG A 162 1.97 15.20 -12.39
N THR A 163 2.56 14.10 -12.84
CA THR A 163 2.76 13.83 -14.28
C THR A 163 1.59 13.10 -14.93
N THR A 164 0.69 12.54 -14.13
CA THR A 164 -0.52 11.87 -14.63
C THR A 164 -1.56 12.94 -14.98
N PRO A 165 -2.00 13.07 -16.25
CA PRO A 165 -3.06 14.00 -16.60
C PRO A 165 -4.33 13.64 -15.81
N ALA A 166 -4.98 14.67 -15.27
CA ALA A 166 -6.29 14.47 -14.62
C ALA A 166 -7.24 13.89 -15.67
N THR A 167 -7.76 12.69 -15.45
CA THR A 167 -8.83 12.15 -16.30
C THR A 167 -10.02 13.06 -16.11
N VAL A 168 -10.29 13.88 -17.11
CA VAL A 168 -11.55 14.66 -17.17
C VAL A 168 -12.65 13.62 -17.31
N ALA A 169 -13.43 13.42 -16.27
CA ALA A 169 -14.65 12.63 -16.35
C ALA A 169 -15.61 13.30 -17.35
N PRO A 170 -16.25 12.54 -18.22
CA PRO A 170 -17.22 13.08 -19.17
C PRO A 170 -18.46 13.64 -18.48
#